data_bf2f457e129d1974cd11f4c56ebbcaa6
#
_entry.id   bf2f457e129d1974cd11f4c56ebbcaa6
#
_cell.length_a   1.000
_cell.length_b   1.000
_cell.length_c   1.000
_cell.angle_alpha   90.00
_cell.angle_beta   90.00
_cell.angle_gamma   90.00
#
_symmetry.space_group_name_H-M   'P 1'
#
loop_
_entity.id
_entity.type
_entity.pdbx_description
1 polymer ?
#
loop_
_entity_poly.entity_id
_entity_poly.type
_entity_poly.pdbx_seq_one_letter_code
_entity_poly.pdbx_strand_id
1 'polypeptide(L)'
;MVIIFVLSEMYVKQMINGGYKMSDFNQNAIASFSLHGHQYEYYKLKKLENNEKIKISKLPYSIRVLLESLLRQVGESGIKEEHVVTLSNWSATETNEGEIPFKPSRVILQDFTGVPAVVDLASLRKTVHDLGGDPAIINPEVPVDLVIDHSVQVDNFGSPQALIANMKMEFLRNQERYQFLSWAQKAFDNYRAVPPATGIVHQVN
;
A
#
# COMPACT_ATOMS: atom_id res chain seq x y z
N MET A 1 -6.74 17.57 12.86
CA MET A 1 -5.76 16.47 12.86
C MET A 1 -5.28 16.32 11.43
N VAL A 2 -4.07 16.77 11.15
CA VAL A 2 -3.45 16.63 9.82
C VAL A 2 -2.78 15.26 9.82
N ILE A 3 -3.24 14.34 8.99
CA ILE A 3 -2.55 13.06 8.79
C ILE A 3 -1.34 13.38 7.92
N ILE A 4 -0.18 13.46 8.55
CA ILE A 4 1.11 13.67 7.88
C ILE A 4 1.62 12.30 7.44
N PHE A 5 1.46 11.97 6.17
CA PHE A 5 2.22 10.88 5.57
C PHE A 5 3.63 11.40 5.27
N VAL A 6 4.59 10.99 6.08
CA VAL A 6 6.01 11.21 5.78
C VAL A 6 6.36 10.37 4.56
N LEU A 7 6.65 11.01 3.46
CA LEU A 7 7.23 10.36 2.29
C LEU A 7 8.62 9.84 2.70
N SER A 8 8.82 8.53 2.72
CA SER A 8 10.15 7.97 2.95
C SER A 8 11.08 8.36 1.78
N GLU A 9 12.37 8.55 2.05
CA GLU A 9 13.39 8.88 1.02
C GLU A 9 13.37 7.90 -0.18
N MET A 10 12.87 6.71 0.00
CA MET A 10 12.70 5.71 -1.04
C MET A 10 11.67 6.12 -2.11
N TYR A 11 10.57 6.78 -1.72
CA TYR A 11 9.55 7.27 -2.65
C TYR A 11 10.08 8.42 -3.51
N VAL A 12 10.87 9.30 -2.90
CA VAL A 12 11.52 10.42 -3.60
C VAL A 12 12.54 9.92 -4.64
N LYS A 13 13.33 8.87 -4.31
CA LYS A 13 14.26 8.24 -5.26
C LYS A 13 13.58 7.53 -6.43
N GLN A 14 12.42 6.92 -6.21
CA GLN A 14 11.66 6.25 -7.27
C GLN A 14 11.04 7.27 -8.24
N MET A 15 10.62 8.44 -7.75
CA MET A 15 10.17 9.56 -8.59
C MET A 15 11.31 10.14 -9.47
N ILE A 16 12.54 10.22 -8.95
CA ILE A 16 13.68 10.80 -9.67
C ILE A 16 14.17 9.89 -10.80
N ASN A 17 14.10 8.57 -10.65
CA ASN A 17 14.63 7.61 -11.61
C ASN A 17 13.63 7.11 -12.67
N GLY A 18 12.34 7.39 -12.53
CA GLY A 18 11.29 6.87 -13.40
C GLY A 18 10.85 7.76 -14.55
N GLY A 19 11.47 8.92 -14.79
CA GLY A 19 11.11 9.81 -15.90
C GLY A 19 9.69 10.39 -15.82
N TYR A 20 9.11 10.45 -14.64
CA TYR A 20 7.76 10.95 -14.39
C TYR A 20 7.66 12.44 -14.60
N LYS A 21 6.88 12.85 -15.59
CA LYS A 21 6.48 14.25 -15.74
C LYS A 21 5.24 14.47 -14.87
N MET A 22 5.44 14.92 -13.63
CA MET A 22 4.32 15.38 -12.79
C MET A 22 3.52 16.43 -13.57
N SER A 23 2.18 16.31 -13.53
CA SER A 23 1.34 17.33 -14.13
C SER A 23 1.49 18.65 -13.35
N ASP A 24 1.34 19.79 -14.01
CA ASP A 24 1.33 21.09 -13.33
C ASP A 24 0.28 21.14 -12.21
N PHE A 25 -0.77 20.34 -12.33
CA PHE A 25 -1.85 20.20 -11.36
C PHE A 25 -1.35 19.64 -10.02
N ASN A 26 -0.52 18.61 -10.04
CA ASN A 26 0.05 18.00 -8.84
C ASN A 26 1.08 18.93 -8.20
N GLN A 27 1.97 19.50 -8.99
CA GLN A 27 3.05 20.40 -8.51
C GLN A 27 2.48 21.61 -7.78
N ASN A 28 1.42 22.20 -8.31
CA ASN A 28 0.76 23.35 -7.69
C ASN A 28 0.16 23.04 -6.32
N ALA A 29 -0.12 21.79 -6.02
CA ALA A 29 -0.68 21.38 -4.73
C ALA A 29 0.38 21.10 -3.66
N ILE A 30 1.65 20.90 -4.03
CA ILE A 30 2.73 20.60 -3.08
C ILE A 30 3.04 21.84 -2.23
N ALA A 31 3.17 21.60 -0.92
CA ALA A 31 3.65 22.57 0.06
C ALA A 31 4.70 21.91 0.96
N SER A 32 5.60 22.70 1.52
CA SER A 32 6.63 22.21 2.42
C SER A 32 6.49 22.82 3.81
N PHE A 33 7.02 22.13 4.80
CA PHE A 33 7.22 22.63 6.17
C PHE A 33 8.51 22.07 6.75
N SER A 34 9.05 22.75 7.76
CA SER A 34 10.26 22.32 8.46
C SER A 34 9.88 21.82 9.85
N LEU A 35 10.40 20.65 10.25
CA LEU A 35 10.23 20.08 11.58
C LEU A 35 11.56 19.46 12.04
N HIS A 36 12.02 19.84 13.22
CA HIS A 36 13.30 19.38 13.80
C HIS A 36 14.50 19.48 12.85
N GLY A 37 14.56 20.53 12.02
CA GLY A 37 15.64 20.75 11.06
C GLY A 37 15.52 19.98 9.73
N HIS A 38 14.50 19.12 9.59
CA HIS A 38 14.20 18.41 8.35
C HIS A 38 13.11 19.11 7.57
N GLN A 39 13.22 19.13 6.24
CA GLN A 39 12.19 19.61 5.33
C GLN A 39 11.27 18.45 4.93
N TYR A 40 9.96 18.69 4.98
CA TYR A 40 8.91 17.74 4.59
C TYR A 40 8.02 18.38 3.54
N GLU A 41 7.57 17.59 2.58
CA GLU A 41 6.60 17.98 1.58
C GLU A 41 5.26 17.27 1.81
N TYR A 42 4.18 17.95 1.50
CA TYR A 42 2.82 17.42 1.59
C TYR A 42 1.92 18.03 0.53
N TYR A 43 0.86 17.33 0.19
CA TYR A 43 -0.17 17.86 -0.69
C TYR A 43 -1.17 18.70 0.10
N LYS A 44 -1.18 20.01 -0.16
CA LYS A 44 -2.07 20.97 0.48
C LYS A 44 -3.33 21.11 -0.34
N LEU A 45 -4.36 20.29 -0.04
CA LEU A 45 -5.62 20.26 -0.81
C LEU A 45 -6.24 21.66 -0.98
N LYS A 46 -6.11 22.54 0.02
CA LYS A 46 -6.63 23.90 -0.05
C LYS A 46 -6.08 24.72 -1.24
N LYS A 47 -4.90 24.38 -1.76
CA LYS A 47 -4.35 25.02 -2.96
C LYS A 47 -5.15 24.71 -4.24
N LEU A 48 -5.92 23.62 -4.24
CA LEU A 48 -6.82 23.27 -5.34
C LEU A 48 -7.99 24.24 -5.46
N GLU A 49 -8.36 24.96 -4.38
CA GLU A 49 -9.44 25.97 -4.38
C GLU A 49 -9.13 27.20 -5.23
N ASN A 50 -7.86 27.35 -5.72
CA ASN A 50 -7.52 28.34 -6.74
C ASN A 50 -8.23 28.05 -8.08
N ASN A 51 -8.71 26.83 -8.28
CA ASN A 51 -9.62 26.48 -9.36
C ASN A 51 -11.07 26.64 -8.86
N GLU A 52 -11.83 27.55 -9.45
CA GLU A 52 -13.21 27.88 -9.07
C GLU A 52 -14.18 26.67 -9.07
N LYS A 53 -13.81 25.60 -9.78
CA LYS A 53 -14.57 24.34 -9.85
C LYS A 53 -14.38 23.43 -8.64
N ILE A 54 -13.45 23.75 -7.73
CA ILE A 54 -13.05 22.88 -6.61
C ILE A 54 -13.40 23.54 -5.27
N LYS A 55 -14.14 22.81 -4.41
CA LYS A 55 -14.58 23.28 -3.09
C LYS A 55 -14.25 22.28 -2.00
N ILE A 56 -13.04 22.32 -1.47
CA ILE A 56 -12.54 21.39 -0.47
C ILE A 56 -13.21 21.55 0.90
N SER A 57 -13.54 22.81 1.28
CA SER A 57 -14.06 23.13 2.62
C SER A 57 -15.35 22.41 3.00
N LYS A 58 -16.15 21.99 2.01
CA LYS A 58 -17.43 21.28 2.19
C LYS A 58 -17.29 19.76 2.24
N LEU A 59 -16.12 19.21 1.87
CA LEU A 59 -15.91 17.76 1.78
C LEU A 59 -15.71 17.14 3.16
N PRO A 60 -16.34 15.98 3.46
CA PRO A 60 -15.99 15.15 4.60
C PRO A 60 -14.52 14.75 4.60
N TYR A 61 -13.95 14.45 5.77
CA TYR A 61 -12.54 14.04 5.86
C TYR A 61 -12.24 12.77 5.06
N SER A 62 -13.13 11.78 5.04
CA SER A 62 -13.00 10.55 4.24
C SER A 62 -12.83 10.87 2.75
N ILE A 63 -13.64 11.78 2.22
CA ILE A 63 -13.54 12.20 0.81
C ILE A 63 -12.26 12.99 0.55
N ARG A 64 -11.78 13.79 1.51
CA ARG A 64 -10.50 14.50 1.38
C ARG A 64 -9.31 13.54 1.34
N VAL A 65 -9.35 12.42 2.09
CA VAL A 65 -8.31 11.38 2.03
C VAL A 65 -8.26 10.73 0.65
N LEU A 66 -9.43 10.38 0.09
CA LEU A 66 -9.51 9.83 -1.27
C LEU A 66 -9.06 10.85 -2.32
N LEU A 67 -9.44 12.11 -2.15
CA LEU A 67 -9.03 13.21 -3.04
C LEU A 67 -7.52 13.42 -3.04
N GLU A 68 -6.88 13.34 -1.87
CA GLU A 68 -5.43 13.41 -1.76
C GLU A 68 -4.75 12.22 -2.45
N SER A 69 -5.32 11.02 -2.30
CA SER A 69 -4.83 9.81 -2.98
C SER A 69 -4.87 9.96 -4.50
N LEU A 70 -5.97 10.46 -5.05
CA LEU A 70 -6.07 10.75 -6.48
C LEU A 70 -5.05 11.80 -6.91
N LEU A 71 -4.98 12.93 -6.19
CA LEU A 71 -4.08 14.05 -6.49
C LEU A 71 -2.62 13.62 -6.56
N ARG A 72 -2.18 12.75 -5.66
CA ARG A 72 -0.82 12.21 -5.64
C ARG A 72 -0.46 11.41 -6.88
N GLN A 73 -1.46 10.83 -7.54
CA GLN A 73 -1.31 9.84 -8.60
C GLN A 73 -1.82 10.32 -9.97
N VAL A 74 -2.19 11.60 -10.09
CA VAL A 74 -2.61 12.16 -11.40
C VAL A 74 -1.50 11.97 -12.44
N GLY A 75 -1.89 11.38 -13.57
CA GLY A 75 -0.97 10.99 -14.66
C GLY A 75 -0.47 9.55 -14.58
N GLU A 76 -0.75 8.85 -13.47
CA GLU A 76 -0.41 7.43 -13.28
C GLU A 76 -1.66 6.54 -13.35
N SER A 77 -1.46 5.29 -13.74
CA SER A 77 -2.48 4.22 -13.61
C SER A 77 -3.89 4.62 -14.09
N GLY A 78 -3.98 5.49 -15.12
CA GLY A 78 -5.24 5.97 -15.65
C GLY A 78 -5.92 7.05 -14.80
N ILE A 79 -5.28 7.56 -13.77
CA ILE A 79 -5.80 8.66 -12.94
C ILE A 79 -5.58 10.00 -13.66
N LYS A 80 -6.68 10.72 -13.91
CA LYS A 80 -6.68 11.99 -14.64
C LYS A 80 -7.11 13.14 -13.73
N GLU A 81 -6.80 14.37 -14.13
CA GLU A 81 -7.24 15.58 -13.42
C GLU A 81 -8.76 15.65 -13.28
N GLU A 82 -9.51 15.15 -14.26
CA GLU A 82 -10.97 15.10 -14.21
C GLU A 82 -11.50 14.30 -13.02
N HIS A 83 -10.81 13.22 -12.59
CA HIS A 83 -11.21 12.45 -11.41
C HIS A 83 -11.06 13.26 -10.11
N VAL A 84 -10.02 14.10 -10.03
CA VAL A 84 -9.82 15.01 -8.88
C VAL A 84 -10.95 16.06 -8.85
N VAL A 85 -11.29 16.65 -10.01
CA VAL A 85 -12.38 17.62 -10.11
C VAL A 85 -13.72 16.97 -9.76
N THR A 86 -14.00 15.78 -10.29
CA THR A 86 -15.24 15.02 -10.00
C THR A 86 -15.38 14.76 -8.50
N LEU A 87 -14.33 14.21 -7.85
CA LEU A 87 -14.39 13.92 -6.43
C LEU A 87 -14.43 15.18 -5.55
N SER A 88 -13.81 16.27 -5.99
CA SER A 88 -13.86 17.55 -5.26
C SER A 88 -15.25 18.18 -5.24
N ASN A 89 -16.11 17.80 -6.17
CA ASN A 89 -17.51 18.22 -6.27
C ASN A 89 -18.49 17.18 -5.67
N TRP A 90 -17.98 16.22 -4.90
CA TRP A 90 -18.81 15.23 -4.24
C TRP A 90 -19.87 15.90 -3.35
N SER A 91 -21.09 15.38 -3.39
CA SER A 91 -22.24 15.81 -2.59
C SER A 91 -22.90 14.59 -1.94
N ALA A 92 -23.35 14.75 -0.69
CA ALA A 92 -24.09 13.68 0.01
C ALA A 92 -25.51 13.48 -0.53
N THR A 93 -26.03 14.46 -1.26
CA THR A 93 -27.43 14.52 -1.75
C THR A 93 -27.55 14.24 -3.23
N GLU A 94 -26.44 14.23 -3.96
CA GLU A 94 -26.41 14.00 -5.40
C GLU A 94 -25.68 12.68 -5.69
N THR A 95 -26.32 11.80 -6.46
CA THR A 95 -25.69 10.60 -6.98
C THR A 95 -24.78 10.99 -8.15
N ASN A 96 -23.47 10.95 -7.91
CA ASN A 96 -22.49 10.97 -8.98
C ASN A 96 -22.33 9.55 -9.51
N GLU A 97 -22.70 9.29 -10.73
CA GLU A 97 -22.53 7.98 -11.40
C GLU A 97 -21.09 7.74 -11.90
N GLY A 98 -20.18 8.67 -11.65
CA GLY A 98 -18.78 8.57 -12.06
C GLY A 98 -17.96 7.66 -11.16
N GLU A 99 -17.27 6.69 -11.76
CA GLU A 99 -16.26 5.90 -11.07
C GLU A 99 -14.96 6.70 -10.93
N ILE A 100 -14.27 6.53 -9.80
CA ILE A 100 -12.94 7.06 -9.58
C ILE A 100 -11.96 5.91 -9.43
N PRO A 101 -10.79 5.94 -10.09
CA PRO A 101 -9.77 4.93 -9.89
C PRO A 101 -9.21 5.06 -8.47
N PHE A 102 -8.93 3.91 -7.85
CA PHE A 102 -8.36 3.84 -6.51
C PHE A 102 -7.11 2.99 -6.51
N LYS A 103 -5.99 3.56 -6.08
CA LYS A 103 -4.73 2.86 -5.87
C LYS A 103 -4.29 3.12 -4.42
N PRO A 104 -4.28 2.10 -3.56
CA PRO A 104 -3.82 2.25 -2.19
C PRO A 104 -2.31 2.50 -2.15
N SER A 105 -1.83 3.15 -1.10
CA SER A 105 -0.39 3.33 -0.87
C SER A 105 0.31 2.06 -0.39
N ARG A 106 -0.45 1.13 0.18
CA ARG A 106 0.01 -0.15 0.69
C ARG A 106 -1.16 -1.13 0.82
N VAL A 107 -0.87 -2.42 0.65
CA VAL A 107 -1.81 -3.52 0.92
C VAL A 107 -1.28 -4.33 2.10
N ILE A 108 -2.15 -4.65 3.05
CA ILE A 108 -1.85 -5.57 4.15
C ILE A 108 -2.67 -6.84 3.95
N LEU A 109 -2.00 -7.97 3.94
CA LEU A 109 -2.59 -9.29 3.81
C LEU A 109 -2.40 -10.07 5.11
N GLN A 110 -3.42 -10.79 5.52
CA GLN A 110 -3.30 -11.88 6.48
C GLN A 110 -2.84 -13.13 5.72
N ASP A 111 -2.06 -14.01 6.34
CA ASP A 111 -1.45 -15.15 5.65
C ASP A 111 -2.48 -16.15 5.09
N PHE A 112 -3.55 -16.48 5.81
CA PHE A 112 -4.56 -17.43 5.33
C PHE A 112 -5.29 -16.95 4.07
N THR A 113 -5.54 -15.65 3.95
CA THR A 113 -6.20 -15.05 2.80
C THR A 113 -5.20 -14.47 1.79
N GLY A 114 -4.01 -14.14 2.22
CA GLY A 114 -2.96 -13.52 1.40
C GLY A 114 -2.07 -14.51 0.68
N VAL A 115 -1.83 -15.71 1.23
CA VAL A 115 -1.03 -16.74 0.55
C VAL A 115 -1.60 -17.08 -0.83
N PRO A 116 -2.92 -17.28 -1.02
CA PRO A 116 -3.48 -17.50 -2.36
C PRO A 116 -3.15 -16.39 -3.35
N ALA A 117 -3.22 -15.12 -2.94
CA ALA A 117 -2.85 -14.01 -3.81
C ALA A 117 -1.36 -14.05 -4.25
N VAL A 118 -0.47 -14.47 -3.36
CA VAL A 118 0.96 -14.66 -3.69
C VAL A 118 1.15 -15.86 -4.61
N VAL A 119 0.35 -16.93 -4.45
CA VAL A 119 0.34 -18.09 -5.37
C VAL A 119 -0.10 -17.64 -6.77
N ASP A 120 -1.10 -16.77 -6.88
CA ASP A 120 -1.54 -16.22 -8.17
C ASP A 120 -0.42 -15.43 -8.85
N LEU A 121 0.32 -14.60 -8.12
CA LEU A 121 1.49 -13.89 -8.64
C LEU A 121 2.58 -14.87 -9.11
N ALA A 122 2.84 -15.94 -8.34
CA ALA A 122 3.79 -16.97 -8.73
C ALA A 122 3.35 -17.71 -10.01
N SER A 123 2.05 -17.98 -10.14
CA SER A 123 1.46 -18.62 -11.33
C SER A 123 1.56 -17.71 -12.56
N LEU A 124 1.35 -16.40 -12.39
CA LEU A 124 1.57 -15.41 -13.45
C LEU A 124 3.03 -15.38 -13.90
N ARG A 125 4.00 -15.41 -12.98
CA ARG A 125 5.42 -15.51 -13.33
C ARG A 125 5.72 -16.75 -14.15
N LYS A 126 5.17 -17.91 -13.74
CA LYS A 126 5.34 -19.16 -14.50
C LYS A 126 4.77 -19.02 -15.91
N THR A 127 3.57 -18.44 -16.04
CA THR A 127 2.93 -18.25 -17.35
C THR A 127 3.77 -17.36 -18.25
N VAL A 128 4.29 -16.24 -17.74
CA VAL A 128 5.17 -15.34 -18.50
C VAL A 128 6.44 -16.05 -18.95
N HIS A 129 7.06 -16.84 -18.06
CA HIS A 129 8.23 -17.66 -18.40
C HIS A 129 7.91 -18.68 -19.51
N ASP A 130 6.79 -19.41 -19.40
CA ASP A 130 6.39 -20.43 -20.38
C ASP A 130 6.10 -19.82 -21.75
N LEU A 131 5.68 -18.55 -21.79
CA LEU A 131 5.51 -17.77 -23.02
C LEU A 131 6.81 -17.14 -23.56
N GLY A 132 7.95 -17.38 -22.90
CA GLY A 132 9.26 -16.86 -23.31
C GLY A 132 9.53 -15.42 -22.88
N GLY A 133 8.71 -14.85 -21.96
CA GLY A 133 8.90 -13.52 -21.39
C GLY A 133 9.76 -13.54 -20.13
N ASP A 134 10.10 -12.35 -19.63
CA ASP A 134 10.81 -12.20 -18.36
C ASP A 134 9.83 -12.26 -17.18
N PRO A 135 9.88 -13.30 -16.32
CA PRO A 135 9.00 -13.40 -15.17
C PRO A 135 9.20 -12.31 -14.11
N ALA A 136 10.35 -11.61 -14.12
CA ALA A 136 10.65 -10.55 -13.16
C ALA A 136 9.75 -9.31 -13.32
N ILE A 137 9.05 -9.17 -14.45
CA ILE A 137 8.07 -8.09 -14.67
C ILE A 137 6.83 -8.23 -13.78
N ILE A 138 6.53 -9.43 -13.27
CA ILE A 138 5.37 -9.66 -12.41
C ILE A 138 5.76 -9.39 -10.96
N ASN A 139 5.31 -8.27 -10.45
CA ASN A 139 5.46 -7.83 -9.06
C ASN A 139 4.18 -7.13 -8.59
N PRO A 140 3.94 -7.01 -7.26
CA PRO A 140 2.93 -6.09 -6.75
C PRO A 140 3.22 -4.65 -7.18
N GLU A 141 2.22 -3.95 -7.69
CA GLU A 141 2.36 -2.53 -8.08
C GLU A 141 2.55 -1.59 -6.89
N VAL A 142 2.08 -1.99 -5.72
CA VAL A 142 2.19 -1.23 -4.47
C VAL A 142 2.83 -2.11 -3.40
N PRO A 143 3.44 -1.53 -2.37
CA PRO A 143 3.98 -2.30 -1.25
C PRO A 143 2.94 -3.22 -0.62
N VAL A 144 3.28 -4.49 -0.45
CA VAL A 144 2.45 -5.52 0.17
C VAL A 144 3.15 -6.07 1.39
N ASP A 145 2.49 -5.99 2.55
CA ASP A 145 2.90 -6.66 3.77
C ASP A 145 1.97 -7.84 4.04
N LEU A 146 2.48 -9.06 3.96
CA LEU A 146 1.77 -10.24 4.40
C LEU A 146 2.16 -10.55 5.85
N VAL A 147 1.19 -10.45 6.76
CA VAL A 147 1.41 -10.66 8.19
C VAL A 147 0.97 -12.07 8.54
N ILE A 148 1.92 -12.89 9.01
CA ILE A 148 1.63 -14.26 9.47
C ILE A 148 0.76 -14.19 10.72
N ASP A 149 -0.24 -15.07 10.78
CA ASP A 149 -1.19 -15.14 11.90
C ASP A 149 -0.44 -15.28 13.23
N HIS A 150 -0.91 -14.57 14.24
CA HIS A 150 -0.34 -14.57 15.58
C HIS A 150 -0.78 -15.78 16.41
N SER A 151 -1.78 -16.53 15.93
CA SER A 151 -2.32 -17.69 16.62
C SER A 151 -1.36 -18.87 16.54
N VAL A 152 -1.06 -19.44 17.68
CA VAL A 152 -0.24 -20.65 17.81
C VAL A 152 -1.07 -21.71 18.53
N GLN A 153 -1.12 -22.93 17.96
CA GLN A 153 -1.77 -24.05 18.65
C GLN A 153 -0.96 -24.45 19.87
N VAL A 154 -1.62 -24.54 21.01
CA VAL A 154 -0.98 -24.94 22.27
C VAL A 154 -1.03 -26.45 22.41
N ASP A 155 0.07 -27.14 22.09
CA ASP A 155 0.24 -28.59 22.27
C ASP A 155 0.87 -28.90 23.62
N ASN A 156 1.73 -28.02 24.10
CA ASN A 156 2.42 -28.15 25.37
C ASN A 156 2.05 -26.99 26.30
N PHE A 157 1.81 -27.30 27.56
CA PHE A 157 1.42 -26.32 28.58
C PHE A 157 2.01 -26.66 29.93
N GLY A 158 1.90 -25.77 30.91
CA GLY A 158 2.26 -25.99 32.30
C GLY A 158 3.76 -26.18 32.59
N SER A 159 4.64 -25.83 31.64
CA SER A 159 6.09 -25.89 31.84
C SER A 159 6.83 -24.69 31.25
N PRO A 160 8.00 -24.30 31.77
CA PRO A 160 8.81 -23.23 31.18
C PRO A 160 9.22 -23.49 29.73
N GLN A 161 9.27 -24.74 29.30
CA GLN A 161 9.64 -25.16 27.95
C GLN A 161 8.50 -25.14 26.94
N ALA A 162 7.25 -25.02 27.42
CA ALA A 162 6.04 -25.11 26.59
C ALA A 162 6.06 -24.08 25.44
N LEU A 163 6.45 -22.85 25.68
CA LEU A 163 6.53 -21.81 24.65
C LEU A 163 7.44 -22.22 23.50
N ILE A 164 8.65 -22.67 23.80
CA ILE A 164 9.65 -23.07 22.78
C ILE A 164 9.19 -24.31 22.05
N ALA A 165 8.56 -25.28 22.75
CA ALA A 165 8.04 -26.49 22.14
C ALA A 165 6.91 -26.16 21.15
N ASN A 166 5.96 -25.30 21.53
CA ASN A 166 4.86 -24.88 20.65
C ASN A 166 5.37 -24.10 19.43
N MET A 167 6.34 -23.21 19.59
CA MET A 167 6.96 -22.50 18.46
C MET A 167 7.61 -23.47 17.47
N LYS A 168 8.35 -24.48 17.96
CA LYS A 168 8.96 -25.50 17.08
C LYS A 168 7.91 -26.29 16.32
N MET A 169 6.82 -26.66 16.99
CA MET A 169 5.71 -27.39 16.36
C MET A 169 5.03 -26.54 15.29
N GLU A 170 4.82 -25.24 15.55
CA GLU A 170 4.25 -24.29 14.60
C GLU A 170 5.10 -24.22 13.31
N PHE A 171 6.41 -24.05 13.44
CA PHE A 171 7.31 -24.04 12.29
C PHE A 171 7.30 -25.36 11.52
N LEU A 172 7.24 -26.47 12.23
CA LEU A 172 7.22 -27.82 11.60
C LEU A 172 5.92 -28.05 10.80
N ARG A 173 4.76 -27.68 11.39
CA ARG A 173 3.45 -27.82 10.74
C ARG A 173 3.29 -26.95 9.51
N ASN A 174 3.89 -25.80 9.52
CA ASN A 174 3.74 -24.78 8.47
C ASN A 174 4.99 -24.63 7.61
N GLN A 175 5.90 -25.60 7.61
CA GLN A 175 7.20 -25.51 6.96
C GLN A 175 7.09 -25.13 5.48
N GLU A 176 6.22 -25.80 4.72
CA GLU A 176 6.06 -25.52 3.28
C GLU A 176 5.55 -24.11 3.05
N ARG A 177 4.55 -23.67 3.82
CA ARG A 177 4.01 -22.31 3.75
C ARG A 177 5.08 -21.25 4.04
N TYR A 178 5.87 -21.45 5.09
CA TYR A 178 6.91 -20.49 5.46
C TYR A 178 8.08 -20.48 4.47
N GLN A 179 8.41 -21.62 3.89
CA GLN A 179 9.39 -21.70 2.81
C GLN A 179 8.90 -20.95 1.57
N PHE A 180 7.63 -21.11 1.20
CA PHE A 180 7.02 -20.38 0.10
C PHE A 180 7.03 -18.87 0.33
N LEU A 181 6.63 -18.39 1.51
CA LEU A 181 6.64 -16.97 1.85
C LEU A 181 8.05 -16.39 1.90
N SER A 182 9.02 -17.15 2.40
CA SER A 182 10.43 -16.76 2.38
C SER A 182 11.01 -16.66 0.95
N TRP A 183 10.59 -17.57 0.06
CA TRP A 183 10.91 -17.47 -1.36
C TRP A 183 10.27 -16.22 -1.97
N ALA A 184 8.98 -15.99 -1.74
CA ALA A 184 8.23 -14.87 -2.29
C ALA A 184 8.87 -13.53 -1.92
N GLN A 185 9.32 -13.37 -0.67
CA GLN A 185 10.00 -12.16 -0.20
C GLN A 185 11.30 -11.87 -0.95
N LYS A 186 11.96 -12.89 -1.49
CA LYS A 186 13.18 -12.75 -2.30
C LYS A 186 12.88 -12.58 -3.79
N ALA A 187 11.75 -13.14 -4.22
CA ALA A 187 11.38 -13.21 -5.63
C ALA A 187 10.66 -11.95 -6.09
N PHE A 188 9.82 -11.36 -5.24
CA PHE A 188 8.99 -10.22 -5.60
C PHE A 188 9.53 -8.91 -5.02
N ASP A 189 9.59 -7.88 -5.86
CA ASP A 189 9.71 -6.51 -5.41
C ASP A 189 8.40 -6.05 -4.74
N ASN A 190 8.46 -5.04 -3.88
CA ASN A 190 7.31 -4.51 -3.16
C ASN A 190 6.56 -5.55 -2.30
N TYR A 191 7.20 -6.65 -1.91
CA TYR A 191 6.58 -7.67 -1.06
C TYR A 191 7.42 -7.96 0.18
N ARG A 192 6.76 -8.03 1.32
CA ARG A 192 7.36 -8.40 2.61
C ARG A 192 6.48 -9.40 3.35
N ALA A 193 7.07 -10.48 3.83
CA ALA A 193 6.44 -11.38 4.79
C ALA A 193 6.88 -10.99 6.20
N VAL A 194 5.92 -10.65 7.06
CA VAL A 194 6.17 -10.35 8.47
C VAL A 194 6.11 -11.66 9.25
N PRO A 195 7.23 -12.08 9.91
CA PRO A 195 7.32 -13.39 10.53
C PRO A 195 6.40 -13.51 11.77
N PRO A 196 6.09 -14.74 12.20
CA PRO A 196 5.31 -14.97 13.42
C PRO A 196 5.99 -14.33 14.64
N ALA A 197 5.21 -14.06 15.67
CA ALA A 197 5.64 -13.40 16.92
C ALA A 197 6.12 -11.94 16.77
N THR A 198 5.93 -11.31 15.62
CA THR A 198 6.23 -9.87 15.42
C THR A 198 5.07 -8.99 15.86
N GLY A 199 3.87 -9.49 15.87
CA GLY A 199 2.62 -8.80 16.18
C GLY A 199 1.51 -9.22 15.23
N ILE A 200 0.30 -8.77 15.51
CA ILE A 200 -0.84 -8.96 14.62
C ILE A 200 -0.92 -7.84 13.58
N VAL A 201 -1.80 -8.01 12.60
CA VAL A 201 -2.02 -7.03 11.51
C VAL A 201 -2.20 -5.59 12.02
N HIS A 202 -2.94 -5.42 13.11
CA HIS A 202 -3.18 -4.09 13.70
C HIS A 202 -1.92 -3.42 14.25
N GLN A 203 -0.99 -4.20 14.80
CA GLN A 203 0.27 -3.68 15.34
C GLN A 203 1.31 -3.43 14.26
N VAL A 204 1.28 -4.21 13.19
CA VAL A 204 2.17 -4.03 12.04
C VAL A 204 1.74 -2.82 11.21
N ASN A 205 0.44 -2.60 11.09
CA ASN A 205 -0.10 -1.44 10.37
C ASN A 205 0.10 -0.17 11.17
#